data_f55a2265f137a9e6648c661fc6662d35
#
_entry.id   f55a2265f137a9e6648c661fc6662d35
#
_cell.length_a   1.000
_cell.length_b   1.000
_cell.length_c   1.000
_cell.angle_alpha   90.00
_cell.angle_beta   90.00
_cell.angle_gamma   90.00
#
_symmetry.space_group_name_H-M   'P 1'
#
loop_
_entity.id
_entity.type
_entity.pdbx_description
1 polymer ?
#
loop_
_entity_poly.entity_id
_entity_poly.type
_entity_poly.pdbx_seq_one_letter_code
_entity_poly.pdbx_strand_id
1 'polypeptide(L)'
;MNMGEKKAVRHIGTLLGAASLILGTLTLGVAATSSAATAKSFKACVVTDTGGINDRSFNASAWKGMQDAHAKNKNIQISYLSSTSAADYVPNINTFIHKGCGIIVTVGFLMDSATQAAANAHPSQKFAIVDDAPLGLKYHNVLALQYETDQAAFLGGYLAAASTKTGTVATYGGMQFPSVTMYMNGFVAGVRYYNKVKGASVKVLGWTPAPGACSLAKCDGTGTFVGNFTDQTAGKTLTAGDFSAGADIVFPVAGSVGLGSVAAAQQAGAGHSIMWVDSNGCVSDKADCSWFIGTVAKGVEPSVRDAVLAAAAGRFKGGTYLGTLKNQGTALEYGGIAVPSSLKSTIATIAKGIIAGTISVNPNNYPAS
;
A
#
# COMPACT_ATOMS: atom_id res chain seq x y z
N MET A 1 24.01 44.19 48.84
CA MET A 1 23.48 44.52 50.20
C MET A 1 22.86 43.26 50.77
N ASN A 2 23.56 42.79 51.72
CA ASN A 2 23.21 42.05 52.97
C ASN A 2 22.47 40.70 52.79
N MET A 3 23.15 39.56 53.03
CA MET A 3 23.78 39.03 54.29
C MET A 3 22.75 38.69 55.39
N GLY A 4 22.90 37.46 55.88
CA GLY A 4 22.46 36.91 57.18
C GLY A 4 22.14 35.44 57.08
N GLU A 5 23.00 34.52 57.20
CA GLU A 5 23.74 33.86 58.28
C GLU A 5 22.98 33.59 59.60
N LYS A 6 23.17 32.35 60.02
CA LYS A 6 23.32 31.78 61.40
C LYS A 6 22.20 30.81 61.79
N LYS A 7 22.37 29.71 62.56
CA LYS A 7 23.54 29.04 63.23
C LYS A 7 23.07 27.65 63.65
N ALA A 8 24.01 26.75 63.81
CA ALA A 8 23.93 25.42 64.44
C ALA A 8 23.68 25.46 65.91
N VAL A 9 23.04 24.41 66.45
CA VAL A 9 23.26 23.99 67.86
C VAL A 9 23.34 22.46 67.94
N ARG A 10 24.48 22.00 68.49
CA ARG A 10 24.80 20.65 68.95
C ARG A 10 24.15 20.44 70.30
N HIS A 11 23.66 19.22 70.59
CA HIS A 11 23.71 18.67 71.95
C HIS A 11 24.07 17.20 71.94
N ILE A 12 25.05 16.88 72.81
CA ILE A 12 25.65 15.61 73.16
C ILE A 12 24.88 15.07 74.37
N GLY A 13 24.65 13.78 74.44
CA GLY A 13 24.13 13.14 75.62
C GLY A 13 24.17 11.61 75.52
N THR A 14 25.23 11.09 76.04
CA THR A 14 25.70 9.89 76.78
C THR A 14 24.77 8.66 76.90
N LEU A 15 25.34 7.53 76.47
CA LEU A 15 25.44 6.16 76.99
C LEU A 15 24.48 5.67 78.10
N LEU A 16 23.88 4.50 77.88
CA LEU A 16 23.87 3.34 78.76
C LEU A 16 23.45 2.06 77.97
N GLY A 17 24.22 0.99 78.23
CA GLY A 17 24.12 -0.27 77.48
C GLY A 17 23.01 -1.21 78.00
N ALA A 18 22.58 -2.09 77.17
CA ALA A 18 21.99 -3.36 77.53
C ALA A 18 22.31 -4.40 76.45
N ALA A 19 23.00 -5.43 76.81
CA ALA A 19 23.27 -6.59 75.98
C ALA A 19 21.99 -7.39 75.82
N SER A 20 21.60 -7.64 74.52
CA SER A 20 20.56 -8.60 74.19
C SER A 20 21.06 -9.52 73.08
N LEU A 21 21.11 -10.81 73.41
CA LEU A 21 21.37 -11.90 72.50
C LEU A 21 20.45 -11.80 71.23
N ILE A 22 21.04 -11.69 70.07
CA ILE A 22 20.32 -11.84 68.82
C ILE A 22 20.54 -13.27 68.31
N LEU A 23 19.51 -14.11 68.43
CA LEU A 23 19.40 -15.35 67.68
C LEU A 23 19.36 -15.01 66.17
N GLY A 24 20.44 -15.37 65.50
CA GLY A 24 20.48 -15.22 64.01
C GLY A 24 19.55 -16.20 63.34
N THR A 25 18.43 -15.70 62.85
CA THR A 25 17.62 -16.44 61.83
C THR A 25 18.26 -16.18 60.45
N LEU A 26 18.94 -17.21 59.96
CA LEU A 26 19.37 -17.27 58.55
C LEU A 26 18.11 -17.36 57.67
N THR A 27 17.63 -16.23 57.16
CA THR A 27 16.66 -16.26 56.04
C THR A 27 17.45 -16.56 54.78
N LEU A 28 17.35 -17.82 54.32
CA LEU A 28 17.71 -18.14 52.92
C LEU A 28 16.81 -17.33 52.01
N GLY A 29 17.34 -16.23 51.47
CA GLY A 29 16.71 -15.49 50.36
C GLY A 29 16.69 -16.41 49.15
N VAL A 30 15.54 -17.03 48.88
CA VAL A 30 15.29 -17.65 47.59
C VAL A 30 15.23 -16.51 46.56
N ALA A 31 16.36 -16.27 45.87
CA ALA A 31 16.37 -15.43 44.69
C ALA A 31 15.44 -16.09 43.66
N ALA A 32 14.22 -15.57 43.56
CA ALA A 32 13.33 -15.91 42.46
C ALA A 32 14.02 -15.44 41.19
N THR A 33 14.74 -16.35 40.53
CA THR A 33 15.14 -16.16 39.14
C THR A 33 13.86 -16.06 38.31
N SER A 34 13.39 -14.84 38.05
CA SER A 34 12.39 -14.60 37.06
C SER A 34 12.99 -15.03 35.74
N SER A 35 12.71 -16.27 35.35
CA SER A 35 12.95 -16.75 33.99
C SER A 35 12.15 -15.83 33.09
N ALA A 36 12.82 -14.85 32.50
CA ALA A 36 12.19 -14.08 31.42
C ALA A 36 11.84 -15.09 30.35
N ALA A 37 10.56 -15.48 30.29
CA ALA A 37 10.06 -16.34 29.24
C ALA A 37 10.43 -15.64 27.91
N THR A 38 11.38 -16.21 27.18
CA THR A 38 11.75 -15.72 25.87
C THR A 38 10.49 -15.71 25.03
N ALA A 39 9.97 -14.51 24.73
CA ALA A 39 8.76 -14.37 23.94
C ALA A 39 8.96 -15.17 22.66
N LYS A 40 8.11 -16.18 22.44
CA LYS A 40 8.20 -17.07 21.27
C LYS A 40 8.16 -16.22 20.02
N SER A 41 9.18 -16.34 19.16
CA SER A 41 9.24 -15.59 17.91
C SER A 41 8.04 -15.92 17.02
N PHE A 42 7.42 -14.89 16.44
CA PHE A 42 6.32 -15.02 15.51
C PHE A 42 6.84 -14.93 14.07
N LYS A 43 6.59 -15.95 13.26
CA LYS A 43 7.00 -15.95 11.85
C LYS A 43 5.88 -15.36 10.99
N ALA A 44 6.17 -14.30 10.25
CA ALA A 44 5.29 -13.71 9.24
C ALA A 44 5.93 -13.88 7.85
N CYS A 45 5.19 -14.40 6.91
CA CYS A 45 5.70 -14.82 5.61
C CYS A 45 4.90 -14.18 4.49
N VAL A 46 5.55 -13.80 3.38
CA VAL A 46 4.88 -13.24 2.21
C VAL A 46 5.27 -14.01 0.95
N VAL A 47 4.27 -14.35 0.14
CA VAL A 47 4.44 -14.90 -1.22
C VAL A 47 3.96 -13.84 -2.20
N THR A 48 4.84 -13.43 -3.11
CA THR A 48 4.47 -12.49 -4.17
C THR A 48 4.02 -13.22 -5.43
N ASP A 49 3.24 -12.54 -6.25
CA ASP A 49 3.02 -12.96 -7.63
C ASP A 49 4.30 -12.80 -8.48
N THR A 50 4.14 -12.83 -9.81
CA THR A 50 5.27 -12.82 -10.75
C THR A 50 6.09 -11.53 -10.78
N GLY A 51 5.60 -10.42 -10.18
CA GLY A 51 6.33 -9.13 -10.16
C GLY A 51 7.56 -9.11 -9.27
N GLY A 52 7.62 -9.99 -8.25
CA GLY A 52 8.70 -10.00 -7.27
C GLY A 52 8.78 -8.74 -6.41
N ILE A 53 9.60 -8.75 -5.35
CA ILE A 53 9.65 -7.66 -4.34
C ILE A 53 10.39 -6.39 -4.82
N ASN A 54 10.98 -6.40 -6.01
CA ASN A 54 11.75 -5.27 -6.55
C ASN A 54 11.00 -4.50 -7.65
N ASP A 55 9.68 -4.66 -7.74
CA ASP A 55 8.84 -3.99 -8.73
C ASP A 55 8.69 -2.47 -8.53
N ARG A 56 9.23 -1.95 -7.44
CA ARG A 56 9.15 -0.54 -6.99
C ARG A 56 7.70 -0.02 -6.85
N SER A 57 6.74 -0.93 -6.76
CA SER A 57 5.31 -0.63 -6.73
C SER A 57 4.59 -1.59 -5.77
N PHE A 58 3.79 -2.50 -6.28
CA PHE A 58 2.82 -3.33 -5.58
C PHE A 58 3.44 -4.34 -4.60
N ASN A 59 4.31 -5.23 -5.10
CA ASN A 59 4.95 -6.24 -4.25
C ASN A 59 5.99 -5.63 -3.30
N ALA A 60 6.72 -4.60 -3.77
CA ALA A 60 7.63 -3.82 -2.91
C ALA A 60 6.89 -3.21 -1.72
N SER A 61 5.65 -2.70 -1.92
CA SER A 61 4.81 -2.17 -0.83
C SER A 61 4.43 -3.24 0.19
N ALA A 62 4.06 -4.44 -0.26
CA ALA A 62 3.73 -5.54 0.65
C ALA A 62 4.95 -5.96 1.48
N TRP A 63 6.13 -6.09 0.84
CA TRP A 63 7.36 -6.40 1.55
C TRP A 63 7.76 -5.31 2.54
N LYS A 64 7.58 -4.03 2.18
CA LYS A 64 7.80 -2.91 3.09
C LYS A 64 6.90 -2.99 4.33
N GLY A 65 5.63 -3.38 4.16
CA GLY A 65 4.71 -3.63 5.28
C GLY A 65 5.20 -4.72 6.22
N MET A 66 5.80 -5.81 5.69
CA MET A 66 6.45 -6.85 6.48
C MET A 66 7.65 -6.29 7.29
N GLN A 67 8.50 -5.51 6.63
CA GLN A 67 9.66 -4.87 7.27
C GLN A 67 9.22 -3.92 8.38
N ASP A 68 8.16 -3.16 8.19
CA ASP A 68 7.63 -2.24 9.19
C ASP A 68 7.00 -2.96 10.38
N ALA A 69 6.35 -4.11 10.14
CA ALA A 69 5.88 -4.96 11.23
C ALA A 69 7.03 -5.47 12.09
N HIS A 70 8.13 -5.94 11.46
CA HIS A 70 9.35 -6.32 12.16
C HIS A 70 10.00 -5.13 12.90
N ALA A 71 10.03 -3.95 12.27
CA ALA A 71 10.60 -2.75 12.90
C ALA A 71 9.84 -2.37 14.18
N LYS A 72 8.50 -2.49 14.16
CA LYS A 72 7.63 -2.22 15.32
C LYS A 72 7.66 -3.32 16.38
N ASN A 73 7.89 -4.56 15.99
CA ASN A 73 7.98 -5.70 16.92
C ASN A 73 9.10 -6.65 16.48
N LYS A 74 10.25 -6.55 17.13
CA LYS A 74 11.45 -7.34 16.83
C LYS A 74 11.30 -8.85 17.02
N ASN A 75 10.25 -9.30 17.72
CA ASN A 75 9.92 -10.72 17.85
C ASN A 75 9.27 -11.30 16.58
N ILE A 76 8.86 -10.46 15.62
CA ILE A 76 8.33 -10.90 14.33
C ILE A 76 9.51 -11.18 13.40
N GLN A 77 9.67 -12.43 13.00
CA GLN A 77 10.61 -12.85 11.96
C GLN A 77 9.90 -12.83 10.62
N ILE A 78 10.48 -12.16 9.63
CA ILE A 78 9.88 -12.01 8.30
C ILE A 78 10.64 -12.81 7.26
N SER A 79 9.93 -13.37 6.30
CA SER A 79 10.48 -14.10 5.14
C SER A 79 9.62 -13.85 3.91
N TYR A 80 10.23 -13.93 2.73
CA TYR A 80 9.50 -13.88 1.47
C TYR A 80 9.89 -15.01 0.53
N LEU A 81 8.99 -15.34 -0.38
CA LEU A 81 9.22 -16.12 -1.58
C LEU A 81 8.59 -15.38 -2.75
N SER A 82 9.39 -15.10 -3.77
CA SER A 82 8.88 -14.55 -5.03
C SER A 82 8.52 -15.70 -5.97
N SER A 83 7.42 -15.53 -6.70
CA SER A 83 7.02 -16.50 -7.74
C SER A 83 7.46 -15.96 -9.10
N THR A 84 7.90 -16.85 -9.95
CA THR A 84 8.29 -16.55 -11.34
C THR A 84 7.19 -16.92 -12.33
N SER A 85 6.29 -17.79 -11.89
CA SER A 85 5.13 -18.24 -12.65
C SER A 85 3.99 -18.65 -11.71
N ALA A 86 2.79 -18.86 -12.24
CA ALA A 86 1.66 -19.38 -11.47
C ALA A 86 1.92 -20.79 -10.89
N ALA A 87 2.80 -21.57 -11.48
CA ALA A 87 3.18 -22.90 -10.97
C ALA A 87 3.90 -22.82 -9.62
N ASP A 88 4.47 -21.67 -9.25
CA ASP A 88 5.19 -21.47 -8.00
C ASP A 88 4.27 -21.15 -6.82
N TYR A 89 3.02 -20.69 -7.06
CA TYR A 89 2.15 -20.18 -6.00
C TYR A 89 1.85 -21.21 -4.92
N VAL A 90 1.34 -22.37 -5.30
CA VAL A 90 1.00 -23.45 -4.36
C VAL A 90 2.25 -23.99 -3.65
N PRO A 91 3.37 -24.33 -4.33
CA PRO A 91 4.61 -24.74 -3.68
C PRO A 91 5.15 -23.71 -2.68
N ASN A 92 5.13 -22.42 -3.01
CA ASN A 92 5.61 -21.36 -2.14
C ASN A 92 4.74 -21.21 -0.87
N ILE A 93 3.42 -21.24 -1.01
CA ILE A 93 2.49 -21.22 0.13
C ILE A 93 2.73 -22.44 1.03
N ASN A 94 2.80 -23.65 0.47
CA ASN A 94 3.03 -24.87 1.22
C ASN A 94 4.37 -24.86 1.94
N THR A 95 5.41 -24.32 1.32
CA THR A 95 6.73 -24.12 1.97
C THR A 95 6.60 -23.31 3.25
N PHE A 96 5.81 -22.23 3.25
CA PHE A 96 5.61 -21.42 4.44
C PHE A 96 4.67 -22.04 5.47
N ILE A 97 3.69 -22.84 5.07
CA ILE A 97 2.88 -23.63 5.98
C ILE A 97 3.78 -24.62 6.73
N HIS A 98 4.63 -25.37 6.02
CA HIS A 98 5.56 -26.34 6.63
C HIS A 98 6.62 -25.66 7.52
N LYS A 99 7.04 -24.43 7.20
CA LYS A 99 7.95 -23.63 8.05
C LYS A 99 7.27 -23.09 9.31
N GLY A 100 5.95 -23.28 9.47
CA GLY A 100 5.17 -22.85 10.62
C GLY A 100 5.04 -21.32 10.70
N CYS A 101 4.80 -20.65 9.57
CA CYS A 101 4.48 -19.22 9.55
C CYS A 101 3.16 -18.98 10.27
N GLY A 102 3.14 -18.05 11.22
CA GLY A 102 1.94 -17.68 11.98
C GLY A 102 0.91 -16.90 11.18
N ILE A 103 1.36 -16.25 10.09
CA ILE A 103 0.54 -15.66 9.03
C ILE A 103 1.29 -15.77 7.70
N ILE A 104 0.55 -16.02 6.62
CA ILE A 104 1.06 -15.98 5.25
C ILE A 104 0.29 -14.89 4.51
N VAL A 105 1.02 -13.89 4.01
CA VAL A 105 0.48 -12.85 3.14
C VAL A 105 0.71 -13.26 1.70
N THR A 106 -0.34 -13.34 0.89
CA THR A 106 -0.26 -13.55 -0.55
C THR A 106 -0.57 -12.26 -1.27
N VAL A 107 0.20 -11.92 -2.29
CA VAL A 107 0.15 -10.59 -2.91
C VAL A 107 -0.33 -10.71 -4.35
N GLY A 108 -1.48 -10.14 -4.62
CA GLY A 108 -2.05 -10.01 -5.94
C GLY A 108 -3.21 -10.96 -6.25
N PHE A 109 -4.09 -10.51 -7.13
CA PHE A 109 -5.26 -11.24 -7.60
C PHE A 109 -4.89 -12.60 -8.24
N LEU A 110 -3.71 -12.69 -8.86
CA LEU A 110 -3.19 -13.97 -9.40
C LEU A 110 -3.00 -15.06 -8.35
N MET A 111 -2.88 -14.69 -7.07
CA MET A 111 -2.73 -15.63 -5.96
C MET A 111 -4.07 -16.17 -5.42
N ASP A 112 -5.21 -15.69 -5.94
CA ASP A 112 -6.55 -16.00 -5.42
C ASP A 112 -6.78 -17.51 -5.25
N SER A 113 -6.78 -18.26 -6.33
CA SER A 113 -7.09 -19.71 -6.32
C SER A 113 -6.13 -20.51 -5.43
N ALA A 114 -4.83 -20.15 -5.44
CA ALA A 114 -3.84 -20.84 -4.60
C ALA A 114 -4.05 -20.55 -3.11
N THR A 115 -4.41 -19.31 -2.77
CA THR A 115 -4.73 -18.90 -1.39
C THR A 115 -6.02 -19.55 -0.92
N GLN A 116 -7.06 -19.61 -1.77
CA GLN A 116 -8.32 -20.28 -1.45
C GLN A 116 -8.10 -21.76 -1.15
N ALA A 117 -7.35 -22.46 -2.02
CA ALA A 117 -7.05 -23.87 -1.83
C ALA A 117 -6.30 -24.12 -0.51
N ALA A 118 -5.27 -23.30 -0.23
CA ALA A 118 -4.49 -23.40 1.01
C ALA A 118 -5.33 -23.09 2.26
N ALA A 119 -6.16 -22.05 2.22
CA ALA A 119 -7.03 -21.66 3.33
C ALA A 119 -8.08 -22.73 3.66
N ASN A 120 -8.60 -23.41 2.63
CA ASN A 120 -9.55 -24.51 2.79
C ASN A 120 -8.88 -25.77 3.37
N ALA A 121 -7.68 -26.09 2.89
CA ALA A 121 -6.93 -27.26 3.39
C ALA A 121 -6.36 -27.05 4.80
N HIS A 122 -6.12 -25.81 5.21
CA HIS A 122 -5.48 -25.46 6.48
C HIS A 122 -6.30 -24.40 7.25
N PRO A 123 -7.46 -24.76 7.81
CA PRO A 123 -8.40 -23.78 8.43
C PRO A 123 -7.83 -23.08 9.68
N SER A 124 -6.79 -23.62 10.32
CA SER A 124 -6.08 -22.95 11.43
C SER A 124 -4.97 -22.00 10.99
N GLN A 125 -4.51 -22.09 9.73
CA GLN A 125 -3.51 -21.19 9.17
C GLN A 125 -4.14 -19.84 8.86
N LYS A 126 -3.49 -18.75 9.28
CA LYS A 126 -3.92 -17.38 8.97
C LYS A 126 -3.34 -16.94 7.65
N PHE A 127 -4.20 -16.36 6.81
CA PHE A 127 -3.82 -15.76 5.54
C PHE A 127 -4.26 -14.30 5.49
N ALA A 128 -3.50 -13.46 4.79
CA ALA A 128 -3.99 -12.20 4.27
C ALA A 128 -3.72 -12.21 2.77
N ILE A 129 -4.69 -11.72 1.97
CA ILE A 129 -4.51 -11.60 0.52
C ILE A 129 -4.73 -10.16 0.08
N VAL A 130 -3.85 -9.65 -0.77
CA VAL A 130 -3.93 -8.30 -1.34
C VAL A 130 -4.66 -8.35 -2.67
N ASP A 131 -5.63 -7.45 -2.88
CA ASP A 131 -6.40 -7.26 -4.12
C ASP A 131 -7.39 -8.38 -4.50
N ASP A 132 -7.78 -9.22 -3.55
CA ASP A 132 -8.87 -10.16 -3.80
C ASP A 132 -10.18 -9.70 -3.17
N ALA A 133 -11.29 -9.81 -3.93
CA ALA A 133 -12.58 -9.28 -3.53
C ALA A 133 -13.44 -10.23 -2.69
N PRO A 134 -13.70 -11.48 -3.06
CA PRO A 134 -14.69 -12.33 -2.39
C PRO A 134 -14.09 -13.24 -1.32
N LEU A 135 -12.81 -13.52 -1.36
CA LEU A 135 -12.17 -14.57 -0.58
C LEU A 135 -12.28 -14.36 0.93
N GLY A 136 -11.99 -13.15 1.42
CA GLY A 136 -12.05 -12.84 2.85
C GLY A 136 -13.45 -12.89 3.45
N LEU A 137 -14.48 -12.80 2.64
CA LEU A 137 -15.88 -12.95 3.08
C LEU A 137 -16.28 -14.42 3.24
N LYS A 138 -15.60 -15.34 2.54
CA LYS A 138 -15.88 -16.77 2.53
C LYS A 138 -15.17 -17.53 3.65
N TYR A 139 -13.93 -17.16 3.96
CA TYR A 139 -13.07 -17.88 4.89
C TYR A 139 -12.75 -17.05 6.13
N HIS A 140 -13.05 -17.56 7.33
CA HIS A 140 -12.76 -16.86 8.60
C HIS A 140 -11.28 -16.79 8.96
N ASN A 141 -10.43 -17.60 8.31
CA ASN A 141 -8.96 -17.60 8.46
C ASN A 141 -8.25 -16.76 7.38
N VAL A 142 -9.00 -16.03 6.54
CA VAL A 142 -8.46 -15.15 5.49
C VAL A 142 -8.91 -13.72 5.73
N LEU A 143 -7.97 -12.77 5.68
CA LEU A 143 -8.22 -11.33 5.65
C LEU A 143 -7.97 -10.82 4.23
N ALA A 144 -9.01 -10.40 3.53
CA ALA A 144 -8.93 -9.72 2.24
C ALA A 144 -8.53 -8.25 2.45
N LEU A 145 -7.45 -7.83 1.80
CA LEU A 145 -6.99 -6.44 1.80
C LEU A 145 -7.38 -5.80 0.47
N GLN A 146 -8.47 -5.06 0.48
CA GLN A 146 -9.09 -4.46 -0.70
C GLN A 146 -9.04 -2.94 -0.67
N TYR A 147 -9.14 -2.29 -1.82
CA TYR A 147 -8.96 -0.83 -1.92
C TYR A 147 -9.88 -0.24 -2.99
N GLU A 148 -10.60 0.82 -2.64
CA GLU A 148 -11.33 1.67 -3.60
C GLU A 148 -10.36 2.65 -4.27
N THR A 149 -9.53 2.11 -5.15
CA THR A 149 -8.45 2.85 -5.82
C THR A 149 -8.97 3.86 -6.84
N ASP A 150 -10.21 3.70 -7.31
CA ASP A 150 -10.91 4.66 -8.15
C ASP A 150 -11.03 6.04 -7.48
N GLN A 151 -11.15 6.09 -6.14
CA GLN A 151 -11.23 7.34 -5.39
C GLN A 151 -9.95 8.18 -5.54
N ALA A 152 -8.77 7.58 -5.35
CA ALA A 152 -7.50 8.28 -5.51
C ALA A 152 -7.13 8.46 -6.98
N ALA A 153 -7.48 7.50 -7.85
CA ALA A 153 -7.27 7.61 -9.29
C ALA A 153 -8.09 8.75 -9.91
N PHE A 154 -9.29 9.03 -9.39
CA PHE A 154 -10.06 10.21 -9.75
C PHE A 154 -9.26 11.50 -9.51
N LEU A 155 -8.63 11.61 -8.35
CA LEU A 155 -7.78 12.77 -8.03
C LEU A 155 -6.56 12.84 -8.96
N GLY A 156 -5.97 11.68 -9.30
CA GLY A 156 -4.88 11.56 -10.28
C GLY A 156 -5.30 11.99 -11.67
N GLY A 157 -6.48 11.56 -12.15
CA GLY A 157 -7.06 11.98 -13.43
C GLY A 157 -7.34 13.47 -13.49
N TYR A 158 -7.88 14.04 -12.40
CA TYR A 158 -8.07 15.48 -12.29
C TYR A 158 -6.74 16.25 -12.34
N LEU A 159 -5.72 15.77 -11.61
CA LEU A 159 -4.36 16.34 -11.64
C LEU A 159 -3.77 16.29 -13.05
N ALA A 160 -3.85 15.14 -13.71
CA ALA A 160 -3.35 14.97 -15.08
C ALA A 160 -4.05 15.92 -16.06
N ALA A 161 -5.39 15.99 -16.02
CA ALA A 161 -6.17 16.87 -16.88
C ALA A 161 -5.86 18.36 -16.64
N ALA A 162 -5.62 18.75 -15.39
CA ALA A 162 -5.26 20.12 -15.05
C ALA A 162 -3.81 20.49 -15.41
N SER A 163 -2.95 19.50 -15.67
CA SER A 163 -1.51 19.70 -15.89
C SER A 163 -1.07 19.48 -17.33
N THR A 164 -1.82 18.70 -18.11
CA THR A 164 -1.49 18.43 -19.51
C THR A 164 -1.34 19.72 -20.32
N LYS A 165 -0.37 19.73 -21.24
CA LYS A 165 -0.13 20.82 -22.19
C LYS A 165 -0.70 20.51 -23.57
N THR A 166 -0.84 19.22 -23.89
CA THR A 166 -1.36 18.76 -25.19
C THR A 166 -2.88 18.60 -25.21
N GLY A 167 -3.53 18.55 -24.02
CA GLY A 167 -4.94 18.22 -23.89
C GLY A 167 -5.23 16.72 -24.06
N THR A 168 -4.19 15.87 -24.01
CA THR A 168 -4.34 14.42 -24.13
C THR A 168 -3.50 13.74 -23.06
N VAL A 169 -4.10 12.78 -22.34
CA VAL A 169 -3.46 11.93 -21.35
C VAL A 169 -3.74 10.47 -21.68
N ALA A 170 -2.98 9.54 -21.12
CA ALA A 170 -3.17 8.12 -21.40
C ALA A 170 -3.14 7.26 -20.14
N THR A 171 -3.75 6.07 -20.21
CA THR A 171 -3.62 5.03 -19.21
C THR A 171 -3.66 3.66 -19.87
N TYR A 172 -2.93 2.70 -19.32
CA TYR A 172 -3.00 1.29 -19.70
C TYR A 172 -2.80 0.40 -18.47
N GLY A 173 -3.20 -0.87 -18.58
CA GLY A 173 -3.08 -1.83 -17.50
C GLY A 173 -2.03 -2.92 -17.76
N GLY A 174 -1.60 -3.59 -16.70
CA GLY A 174 -0.82 -4.83 -16.82
C GLY A 174 -1.70 -5.96 -17.34
N MET A 175 -2.74 -6.32 -16.60
CA MET A 175 -3.75 -7.31 -16.96
C MET A 175 -5.16 -6.76 -16.63
N GLN A 176 -6.18 -7.27 -17.31
CA GLN A 176 -7.56 -6.81 -17.12
C GLN A 176 -8.20 -7.48 -15.90
N PHE A 177 -7.80 -7.04 -14.71
CA PHE A 177 -8.40 -7.41 -13.43
C PHE A 177 -9.18 -6.25 -12.82
N PRO A 178 -10.22 -6.49 -12.00
CA PRO A 178 -10.96 -5.42 -11.32
C PRO A 178 -10.05 -4.47 -10.53
N SER A 179 -9.03 -4.98 -9.84
CA SER A 179 -8.05 -4.19 -9.08
C SER A 179 -7.16 -3.28 -9.96
N VAL A 180 -7.05 -3.54 -11.27
CA VAL A 180 -6.36 -2.72 -12.25
C VAL A 180 -7.33 -1.76 -12.93
N THR A 181 -8.44 -2.28 -13.45
CA THR A 181 -9.41 -1.49 -14.22
C THR A 181 -10.13 -0.45 -13.35
N MET A 182 -10.23 -0.66 -12.04
CA MET A 182 -10.75 0.32 -11.09
C MET A 182 -9.89 1.59 -11.05
N TYR A 183 -8.58 1.48 -11.07
CA TYR A 183 -7.69 2.64 -11.24
C TYR A 183 -7.95 3.38 -12.55
N MET A 184 -8.02 2.63 -13.67
CA MET A 184 -8.22 3.21 -15.00
C MET A 184 -9.58 3.91 -15.08
N ASN A 185 -10.64 3.34 -14.50
CA ASN A 185 -11.96 3.95 -14.40
C ASN A 185 -11.94 5.25 -13.59
N GLY A 186 -11.34 5.23 -12.42
CA GLY A 186 -11.20 6.41 -11.57
C GLY A 186 -10.43 7.52 -12.27
N PHE A 187 -9.34 7.18 -12.96
CA PHE A 187 -8.56 8.16 -13.73
C PHE A 187 -9.40 8.83 -14.82
N VAL A 188 -10.12 8.05 -15.63
CA VAL A 188 -11.04 8.59 -16.66
C VAL A 188 -12.14 9.44 -16.02
N ALA A 189 -12.70 9.01 -14.87
CA ALA A 189 -13.72 9.78 -14.17
C ALA A 189 -13.20 11.16 -13.73
N GLY A 190 -11.97 11.20 -13.22
CA GLY A 190 -11.31 12.44 -12.81
C GLY A 190 -11.06 13.41 -13.97
N VAL A 191 -10.64 12.90 -15.14
CA VAL A 191 -10.47 13.70 -16.35
C VAL A 191 -11.82 14.23 -16.85
N ARG A 192 -12.85 13.39 -16.93
CA ARG A 192 -14.21 13.80 -17.34
C ARG A 192 -14.81 14.83 -16.38
N TYR A 193 -14.58 14.68 -15.07
CA TYR A 193 -15.00 15.65 -14.07
C TYR A 193 -14.30 16.99 -14.27
N TYR A 194 -12.97 17.00 -14.52
CA TYR A 194 -12.23 18.21 -14.88
C TYR A 194 -12.84 18.90 -16.09
N ASN A 195 -13.09 18.16 -17.16
CA ASN A 195 -13.71 18.69 -18.37
C ASN A 195 -15.07 19.37 -18.09
N LYS A 196 -15.92 18.69 -17.30
CA LYS A 196 -17.24 19.19 -16.90
C LYS A 196 -17.13 20.52 -16.13
N VAL A 197 -16.24 20.60 -15.11
CA VAL A 197 -16.19 21.76 -14.21
C VAL A 197 -15.35 22.93 -14.76
N LYS A 198 -14.49 22.67 -15.76
CA LYS A 198 -13.63 23.68 -16.40
C LYS A 198 -14.04 24.04 -17.82
N GLY A 199 -15.05 23.38 -18.39
CA GLY A 199 -15.40 23.56 -19.78
C GLY A 199 -14.25 23.15 -20.73
N ALA A 200 -13.45 22.16 -20.34
CA ALA A 200 -12.32 21.64 -21.11
C ALA A 200 -12.70 20.41 -21.92
N SER A 201 -11.77 19.92 -22.76
CA SER A 201 -11.96 18.77 -23.63
C SER A 201 -10.72 17.86 -23.64
N VAL A 202 -10.15 17.59 -22.46
CA VAL A 202 -9.00 16.71 -22.32
C VAL A 202 -9.40 15.28 -22.68
N LYS A 203 -8.61 14.64 -23.56
CA LYS A 203 -8.83 13.26 -24.04
C LYS A 203 -8.06 12.27 -23.19
N VAL A 204 -8.62 11.05 -23.05
CA VAL A 204 -7.93 9.91 -22.42
C VAL A 204 -7.75 8.82 -23.47
N LEU A 205 -6.50 8.40 -23.68
CA LEU A 205 -6.15 7.24 -24.49
C LEU A 205 -6.07 5.98 -23.64
N GLY A 206 -6.26 4.83 -24.27
CA GLY A 206 -5.95 3.51 -23.69
C GLY A 206 -7.01 2.90 -22.78
N TRP A 207 -8.08 3.63 -22.41
CA TRP A 207 -9.19 3.05 -21.63
C TRP A 207 -10.54 3.73 -21.93
N THR A 208 -11.54 2.90 -22.16
CA THR A 208 -12.96 3.31 -22.27
C THR A 208 -13.77 2.52 -21.26
N PRO A 209 -14.30 3.17 -20.20
CA PRO A 209 -15.18 2.52 -19.24
C PRO A 209 -16.43 1.94 -19.87
N ALA A 210 -16.84 0.75 -19.46
CA ALA A 210 -18.14 0.20 -19.83
C ALA A 210 -19.28 0.96 -19.13
N PRO A 211 -20.51 0.92 -19.67
CA PRO A 211 -21.69 1.37 -18.95
C PRO A 211 -21.87 0.60 -17.62
N GLY A 212 -22.28 1.31 -16.58
CA GLY A 212 -22.52 0.72 -15.25
C GLY A 212 -21.53 1.20 -14.20
N ALA A 213 -21.71 0.70 -12.98
CA ALA A 213 -20.84 1.01 -11.85
C ALA A 213 -19.63 0.08 -11.82
N CYS A 214 -18.48 0.64 -11.47
CA CYS A 214 -17.30 -0.12 -11.10
C CYS A 214 -17.42 -0.57 -9.63
N SER A 215 -16.98 -1.78 -9.34
CA SER A 215 -16.90 -2.34 -8.00
C SER A 215 -15.64 -3.19 -7.84
N LEU A 216 -15.32 -3.54 -6.62
CA LEU A 216 -14.18 -4.43 -6.30
C LEU A 216 -14.23 -5.78 -7.03
N ALA A 217 -15.44 -6.28 -7.30
CA ALA A 217 -15.63 -7.57 -7.98
C ALA A 217 -15.73 -7.45 -9.50
N LYS A 218 -16.07 -6.26 -10.02
CA LYS A 218 -16.33 -6.06 -11.44
C LYS A 218 -16.14 -4.61 -11.84
N CYS A 219 -15.23 -4.35 -12.75
CA CYS A 219 -14.92 -3.02 -13.24
C CYS A 219 -14.57 -3.11 -14.74
N ASP A 220 -15.59 -3.16 -15.58
CA ASP A 220 -15.46 -3.48 -17.01
C ASP A 220 -15.12 -2.26 -17.85
N GLY A 221 -14.59 -2.53 -19.02
CA GLY A 221 -14.26 -1.56 -20.06
C GLY A 221 -13.46 -2.20 -21.18
N THR A 222 -13.04 -1.39 -22.14
CA THR A 222 -12.15 -1.79 -23.22
C THR A 222 -10.91 -0.90 -23.23
N GLY A 223 -9.75 -1.48 -23.45
CA GLY A 223 -8.51 -0.69 -23.47
C GLY A 223 -7.25 -1.51 -23.69
N THR A 224 -6.13 -0.89 -23.38
CA THR A 224 -4.80 -1.43 -23.66
C THR A 224 -4.24 -2.13 -22.42
N PHE A 225 -3.76 -3.36 -22.62
CA PHE A 225 -3.10 -4.15 -21.57
C PHE A 225 -1.84 -4.81 -22.12
N VAL A 226 -0.82 -4.91 -21.27
CA VAL A 226 0.45 -5.60 -21.60
C VAL A 226 0.28 -7.12 -21.60
N GLY A 227 -0.66 -7.65 -20.79
CA GLY A 227 -0.84 -9.08 -20.57
C GLY A 227 -0.01 -9.66 -19.43
N ASN A 228 0.81 -8.85 -18.76
CA ASN A 228 1.62 -9.21 -17.59
C ASN A 228 2.04 -7.96 -16.79
N PHE A 229 2.79 -8.16 -15.70
CA PHE A 229 3.29 -7.06 -14.82
C PHE A 229 4.82 -6.93 -14.83
N THR A 230 5.53 -7.56 -15.78
CA THR A 230 6.99 -7.66 -15.77
C THR A 230 7.69 -7.15 -17.03
N ASP A 231 6.98 -7.07 -18.17
CA ASP A 231 7.56 -6.68 -19.46
C ASP A 231 7.72 -5.16 -19.58
N GLN A 232 8.84 -4.66 -19.08
CA GLN A 232 9.19 -3.23 -19.14
C GLN A 232 9.39 -2.75 -20.59
N THR A 233 9.81 -3.64 -21.51
CA THR A 233 9.96 -3.28 -22.93
C THR A 233 8.62 -2.98 -23.57
N ALA A 234 7.61 -3.79 -23.30
CA ALA A 234 6.24 -3.52 -23.73
C ALA A 234 5.70 -2.21 -23.12
N GLY A 235 5.95 -1.96 -21.82
CA GLY A 235 5.58 -0.71 -21.15
C GLY A 235 6.21 0.52 -21.81
N LYS A 236 7.50 0.43 -22.15
CA LYS A 236 8.22 1.49 -22.88
C LYS A 236 7.60 1.75 -24.25
N THR A 237 7.32 0.68 -25.00
CA THR A 237 6.74 0.77 -26.35
C THR A 237 5.36 1.38 -26.33
N LEU A 238 4.48 0.93 -25.42
CA LEU A 238 3.13 1.49 -25.27
C LEU A 238 3.16 2.97 -24.92
N THR A 239 3.96 3.34 -23.92
CA THR A 239 4.09 4.75 -23.50
C THR A 239 4.66 5.64 -24.60
N ALA A 240 5.64 5.17 -25.36
CA ALA A 240 6.16 5.91 -26.51
C ALA A 240 5.08 6.08 -27.61
N GLY A 241 4.23 5.06 -27.80
CA GLY A 241 3.07 5.13 -28.68
C GLY A 241 2.06 6.17 -28.22
N ASP A 242 1.73 6.19 -26.93
CA ASP A 242 0.81 7.18 -26.33
C ASP A 242 1.34 8.61 -26.51
N PHE A 243 2.64 8.82 -26.28
CA PHE A 243 3.28 10.13 -26.52
C PHE A 243 3.23 10.52 -28.00
N SER A 244 3.47 9.57 -28.91
CA SER A 244 3.34 9.81 -30.36
C SER A 244 1.89 10.11 -30.78
N ALA A 245 0.91 9.59 -30.05
CA ALA A 245 -0.52 9.89 -30.26
C ALA A 245 -0.96 11.21 -29.57
N GLY A 246 -0.02 11.95 -28.99
CA GLY A 246 -0.23 13.28 -28.46
C GLY A 246 -0.44 13.34 -26.94
N ALA A 247 -0.40 12.23 -26.22
CA ALA A 247 -0.39 12.27 -24.75
C ALA A 247 0.91 12.89 -24.24
N ASP A 248 0.85 13.59 -23.09
CA ASP A 248 2.03 14.11 -22.40
C ASP A 248 2.11 13.60 -20.95
N ILE A 249 1.05 12.96 -20.47
CA ILE A 249 0.99 12.31 -19.15
C ILE A 249 0.43 10.90 -19.33
N VAL A 250 1.17 9.88 -18.87
CA VAL A 250 0.74 8.48 -18.93
C VAL A 250 0.62 7.89 -17.53
N PHE A 251 -0.46 7.15 -17.29
CA PHE A 251 -0.73 6.44 -16.05
C PHE A 251 -0.67 4.92 -16.29
N PRO A 252 0.50 4.26 -16.11
CA PRO A 252 0.66 2.82 -16.24
C PRO A 252 0.19 2.10 -14.97
N VAL A 253 -0.94 1.39 -15.03
CA VAL A 253 -1.44 0.55 -13.93
C VAL A 253 -0.91 -0.87 -14.10
N ALA A 254 0.40 -1.03 -13.95
CA ALA A 254 1.07 -2.23 -14.46
C ALA A 254 2.32 -2.68 -13.66
N GLY A 255 2.47 -2.26 -12.40
CA GLY A 255 3.61 -2.68 -11.58
C GLY A 255 4.96 -2.32 -12.21
N SER A 256 5.90 -3.26 -12.27
CA SER A 256 7.26 -3.00 -12.81
C SER A 256 7.30 -2.67 -14.30
N VAL A 257 6.26 -2.98 -15.07
CA VAL A 257 6.09 -2.53 -16.47
C VAL A 257 6.16 -1.01 -16.56
N GLY A 258 5.66 -0.29 -15.53
CA GLY A 258 5.71 1.16 -15.44
C GLY A 258 7.13 1.75 -15.44
N LEU A 259 8.17 0.98 -15.06
CA LEU A 259 9.57 1.41 -15.21
C LEU A 259 9.95 1.62 -16.69
N GLY A 260 9.35 0.83 -17.58
CA GLY A 260 9.46 1.05 -19.00
C GLY A 260 8.82 2.38 -19.44
N SER A 261 7.69 2.75 -18.83
CA SER A 261 7.06 4.06 -19.10
C SER A 261 7.96 5.22 -18.66
N VAL A 262 8.63 5.10 -17.52
CA VAL A 262 9.62 6.09 -17.07
C VAL A 262 10.73 6.22 -18.07
N ALA A 263 11.28 5.11 -18.58
CA ALA A 263 12.32 5.13 -19.61
C ALA A 263 11.82 5.76 -20.93
N ALA A 264 10.54 5.61 -21.28
CA ALA A 264 9.95 6.28 -22.43
C ALA A 264 9.85 7.80 -22.20
N ALA A 265 9.43 8.24 -21.00
CA ALA A 265 9.35 9.66 -20.66
C ALA A 265 10.74 10.32 -20.67
N GLN A 266 11.76 9.64 -20.16
CA GLN A 266 13.16 10.09 -20.22
C GLN A 266 13.64 10.26 -21.66
N GLN A 267 13.30 9.32 -22.54
CA GLN A 267 13.67 9.37 -23.95
C GLN A 267 12.91 10.48 -24.70
N ALA A 268 11.64 10.70 -24.39
CA ALA A 268 10.82 11.76 -24.99
C ALA A 268 11.24 13.15 -24.51
N GLY A 269 11.81 13.26 -23.31
CA GLY A 269 12.34 14.50 -22.77
C GLY A 269 11.33 15.38 -22.09
N ALA A 270 11.70 16.64 -21.88
CA ALA A 270 10.89 17.62 -21.14
C ALA A 270 9.49 17.78 -21.72
N GLY A 271 8.51 17.89 -20.84
CA GLY A 271 7.09 18.00 -21.19
C GLY A 271 6.32 16.68 -21.07
N HIS A 272 7.02 15.56 -20.92
CA HIS A 272 6.40 14.24 -20.68
C HIS A 272 6.55 13.82 -19.24
N SER A 273 5.54 13.15 -18.69
CA SER A 273 5.56 12.70 -17.29
C SER A 273 4.70 11.45 -17.05
N ILE A 274 4.94 10.83 -15.91
CA ILE A 274 4.27 9.60 -15.48
C ILE A 274 3.46 9.89 -14.22
N MET A 275 2.21 9.42 -14.18
CA MET A 275 1.47 9.21 -12.95
C MET A 275 1.83 7.81 -12.43
N TRP A 276 2.52 7.74 -11.29
CA TRP A 276 2.95 6.44 -10.74
C TRP A 276 1.79 5.73 -10.01
N VAL A 277 1.99 4.46 -9.64
CA VAL A 277 0.95 3.60 -9.05
C VAL A 277 1.45 2.88 -7.79
N ASP A 278 0.53 2.54 -6.88
CA ASP A 278 0.64 1.76 -5.65
C ASP A 278 1.53 2.39 -4.57
N SER A 279 2.84 2.45 -4.74
CA SER A 279 3.77 3.04 -3.78
C SER A 279 4.24 4.41 -4.23
N ASN A 280 4.53 5.32 -3.28
CA ASN A 280 5.07 6.64 -3.60
C ASN A 280 6.31 6.54 -4.51
N GLY A 281 6.19 6.96 -5.77
CA GLY A 281 7.26 6.86 -6.76
C GLY A 281 8.53 7.59 -6.34
N CYS A 282 8.41 8.72 -5.66
CA CYS A 282 9.56 9.48 -5.17
C CYS A 282 10.27 8.80 -3.98
N VAL A 283 9.66 7.77 -3.38
CA VAL A 283 10.28 6.95 -2.33
C VAL A 283 10.80 5.64 -2.90
N SER A 284 9.97 4.94 -3.68
CA SER A 284 10.29 3.61 -4.21
C SER A 284 11.21 3.67 -5.43
N ASP A 285 11.18 4.77 -6.19
CA ASP A 285 12.04 5.06 -7.33
C ASP A 285 12.58 6.48 -7.29
N LYS A 286 13.33 6.76 -6.24
CA LYS A 286 13.86 8.11 -5.94
C LYS A 286 14.67 8.71 -7.08
N ALA A 287 15.37 7.89 -7.85
CA ALA A 287 16.20 8.35 -8.97
C ALA A 287 15.35 9.03 -10.05
N ASP A 288 14.15 8.54 -10.26
CA ASP A 288 13.24 8.97 -11.32
C ASP A 288 12.11 9.89 -10.83
N CYS A 289 12.18 10.36 -9.58
CA CYS A 289 11.16 11.21 -8.96
C CYS A 289 10.80 12.45 -9.82
N SER A 290 11.77 13.03 -10.53
CA SER A 290 11.57 14.20 -11.39
C SER A 290 10.66 13.94 -12.61
N TRP A 291 10.38 12.69 -12.94
CA TRP A 291 9.47 12.28 -14.02
C TRP A 291 8.05 12.01 -13.53
N PHE A 292 7.84 11.94 -12.21
CA PHE A 292 6.52 11.69 -11.65
C PHE A 292 5.78 13.01 -11.38
N ILE A 293 4.57 13.15 -11.94
CA ILE A 293 3.66 14.23 -11.58
C ILE A 293 2.94 13.91 -10.26
N GLY A 294 2.72 12.66 -9.98
CA GLY A 294 2.13 12.14 -8.76
C GLY A 294 2.11 10.63 -8.74
N THR A 295 1.59 10.09 -7.66
CA THR A 295 1.33 8.65 -7.48
C THR A 295 -0.11 8.45 -7.02
N VAL A 296 -0.83 7.55 -7.68
CA VAL A 296 -2.08 7.03 -7.13
C VAL A 296 -1.72 5.87 -6.21
N ALA A 297 -1.56 6.18 -4.93
CA ALA A 297 -1.08 5.26 -3.92
C ALA A 297 -2.18 4.32 -3.42
N LYS A 298 -1.78 3.07 -3.13
CA LYS A 298 -2.56 2.01 -2.51
C LYS A 298 -1.91 1.65 -1.17
N GLY A 299 -2.68 1.64 -0.08
CA GLY A 299 -2.18 1.40 1.28
C GLY A 299 -1.82 -0.06 1.56
N VAL A 300 -1.11 -0.72 0.65
CA VAL A 300 -0.66 -2.12 0.83
C VAL A 300 0.31 -2.22 2.00
N GLU A 301 1.30 -1.32 2.07
CA GLU A 301 2.27 -1.29 3.17
C GLU A 301 1.60 -1.23 4.55
N PRO A 302 0.75 -0.23 4.87
CA PRO A 302 0.14 -0.15 6.19
C PRO A 302 -0.84 -1.29 6.47
N SER A 303 -1.60 -1.77 5.50
CA SER A 303 -2.57 -2.85 5.71
C SER A 303 -1.90 -4.20 5.96
N VAL A 304 -0.83 -4.53 5.23
CA VAL A 304 -0.01 -5.73 5.46
C VAL A 304 0.68 -5.64 6.82
N ARG A 305 1.31 -4.51 7.15
CA ARG A 305 1.90 -4.28 8.48
C ARG A 305 0.91 -4.56 9.60
N ASP A 306 -0.28 -3.99 9.50
CA ASP A 306 -1.29 -4.06 10.55
C ASP A 306 -1.91 -5.47 10.66
N ALA A 307 -2.09 -6.18 9.54
CA ALA A 307 -2.50 -7.59 9.52
C ALA A 307 -1.46 -8.49 10.23
N VAL A 308 -0.17 -8.28 9.95
CA VAL A 308 0.93 -9.02 10.57
C VAL A 308 1.02 -8.73 12.07
N LEU A 309 0.93 -7.46 12.47
CA LEU A 309 0.95 -7.06 13.88
C LEU A 309 -0.26 -7.63 14.65
N ALA A 310 -1.45 -7.61 14.05
CA ALA A 310 -2.66 -8.21 14.63
C ALA A 310 -2.49 -9.73 14.81
N ALA A 311 -1.93 -10.40 13.81
CA ALA A 311 -1.69 -11.85 13.88
C ALA A 311 -0.66 -12.21 14.98
N ALA A 312 0.43 -11.46 15.06
CA ALA A 312 1.47 -11.65 16.08
C ALA A 312 0.94 -11.40 17.50
N ALA A 313 0.01 -10.48 17.66
CA ALA A 313 -0.64 -10.16 18.94
C ALA A 313 -1.84 -11.07 19.29
N GLY A 314 -2.10 -12.12 18.50
CA GLY A 314 -3.24 -13.03 18.72
C GLY A 314 -4.63 -12.40 18.43
N ARG A 315 -4.66 -11.25 17.74
CA ARG A 315 -5.88 -10.49 17.45
C ARG A 315 -6.31 -10.56 15.97
N PHE A 316 -5.75 -11.50 15.21
CA PHE A 316 -6.14 -11.71 13.82
C PHE A 316 -7.63 -12.03 13.70
N LYS A 317 -8.27 -11.39 12.75
CA LYS A 317 -9.66 -11.68 12.35
C LYS A 317 -9.69 -11.78 10.82
N GLY A 318 -10.30 -12.84 10.31
CA GLY A 318 -10.66 -12.92 8.91
C GLY A 318 -11.77 -11.91 8.56
N GLY A 319 -12.02 -11.76 7.28
CA GLY A 319 -12.98 -10.80 6.75
C GLY A 319 -12.34 -9.87 5.74
N THR A 320 -12.79 -8.63 5.67
CA THR A 320 -12.31 -7.64 4.69
C THR A 320 -11.84 -6.37 5.36
N TYR A 321 -10.64 -5.93 5.00
CA TYR A 321 -10.19 -4.55 5.14
C TYR A 321 -10.49 -3.82 3.83
N LEU A 322 -11.08 -2.63 3.90
CA LEU A 322 -11.34 -1.78 2.76
C LEU A 322 -10.59 -0.46 2.89
N GLY A 323 -9.57 -0.28 2.05
CA GLY A 323 -8.81 0.95 1.93
C GLY A 323 -9.55 1.98 1.08
N THR A 324 -9.71 3.19 1.59
CA THR A 324 -10.45 4.29 0.96
C THR A 324 -9.69 5.61 1.15
N LEU A 325 -10.08 6.70 0.49
CA LEU A 325 -9.58 8.04 0.81
C LEU A 325 -9.83 8.42 2.27
N LYS A 326 -10.96 7.99 2.84
CA LYS A 326 -11.36 8.34 4.20
C LYS A 326 -10.39 7.79 5.26
N ASN A 327 -9.90 6.57 5.08
CA ASN A 327 -8.97 5.93 6.02
C ASN A 327 -7.52 5.91 5.53
N GLN A 328 -7.22 6.67 4.45
CA GLN A 328 -5.90 6.75 3.82
C GLN A 328 -5.42 5.40 3.25
N GLY A 329 -6.32 4.46 3.02
CA GLY A 329 -6.02 3.20 2.35
C GLY A 329 -5.84 3.35 0.84
N THR A 330 -6.16 4.53 0.28
CA THR A 330 -5.74 5.01 -1.03
C THR A 330 -5.54 6.52 -0.96
N ALA A 331 -4.62 7.08 -1.75
CA ALA A 331 -4.28 8.50 -1.73
C ALA A 331 -3.71 8.97 -3.07
N LEU A 332 -3.83 10.26 -3.36
CA LEU A 332 -2.99 10.92 -4.35
C LEU A 332 -1.79 11.56 -3.64
N GLU A 333 -0.60 11.14 -4.01
CA GLU A 333 0.65 11.72 -3.55
C GLU A 333 1.31 12.50 -4.69
N TYR A 334 1.90 13.67 -4.38
CA TYR A 334 2.53 14.49 -5.40
C TYR A 334 3.95 14.01 -5.68
N GLY A 335 4.35 14.06 -6.95
CA GLY A 335 5.67 13.67 -7.42
C GLY A 335 6.70 14.80 -7.37
N GLY A 336 7.80 14.63 -8.10
CA GLY A 336 8.87 15.63 -8.23
C GLY A 336 8.53 16.80 -9.14
N ILE A 337 7.52 16.66 -10.00
CA ILE A 337 7.03 17.75 -10.84
C ILE A 337 6.21 18.71 -9.99
N ALA A 338 6.53 19.99 -10.08
CA ALA A 338 5.86 21.02 -9.28
C ALA A 338 4.38 21.17 -9.64
N VAL A 339 3.51 21.03 -8.65
CA VAL A 339 2.06 21.25 -8.77
C VAL A 339 1.70 22.54 -8.01
N PRO A 340 1.00 23.52 -8.64
CA PRO A 340 0.60 24.76 -7.99
C PRO A 340 -0.22 24.50 -6.71
N SER A 341 0.00 25.32 -5.68
CA SER A 341 -0.69 25.20 -4.38
C SER A 341 -2.22 25.37 -4.51
N SER A 342 -2.68 26.22 -5.43
CA SER A 342 -4.10 26.39 -5.75
C SER A 342 -4.72 25.10 -6.30
N LEU A 343 -4.00 24.37 -7.18
CA LEU A 343 -4.45 23.08 -7.70
C LEU A 343 -4.49 22.01 -6.61
N LYS A 344 -3.46 21.96 -5.75
CA LYS A 344 -3.45 21.07 -4.57
C LYS A 344 -4.65 21.32 -3.66
N SER A 345 -4.99 22.58 -3.38
CA SER A 345 -6.16 22.97 -2.59
C SER A 345 -7.48 22.54 -3.25
N THR A 346 -7.59 22.68 -4.57
CA THR A 346 -8.76 22.22 -5.33
C THR A 346 -8.91 20.70 -5.23
N ILE A 347 -7.82 19.94 -5.43
CA ILE A 347 -7.82 18.47 -5.32
C ILE A 347 -8.19 18.03 -3.90
N ALA A 348 -7.70 18.70 -2.87
CA ALA A 348 -8.08 18.41 -1.49
C ALA A 348 -9.58 18.66 -1.23
N THR A 349 -10.18 19.66 -1.88
CA THR A 349 -11.64 19.90 -1.80
C THR A 349 -12.41 18.80 -2.53
N ILE A 350 -11.94 18.36 -3.69
CA ILE A 350 -12.53 17.23 -4.43
C ILE A 350 -12.46 15.94 -3.59
N ALA A 351 -11.32 15.67 -2.96
CA ALA A 351 -11.18 14.51 -2.06
C ALA A 351 -12.22 14.51 -0.93
N LYS A 352 -12.46 15.66 -0.31
CA LYS A 352 -13.53 15.83 0.70
C LYS A 352 -14.91 15.54 0.11
N GLY A 353 -15.18 15.99 -1.12
CA GLY A 353 -16.43 15.72 -1.83
C GLY A 353 -16.64 14.23 -2.12
N ILE A 354 -15.58 13.50 -2.51
CA ILE A 354 -15.62 12.04 -2.71
C ILE A 354 -15.88 11.34 -1.38
N ILE A 355 -15.17 11.68 -0.31
CA ILE A 355 -15.36 11.10 1.02
C ILE A 355 -16.78 11.35 1.56
N ALA A 356 -17.36 12.51 1.26
CA ALA A 356 -18.73 12.86 1.65
C ALA A 356 -19.81 12.29 0.72
N GLY A 357 -19.43 11.63 -0.39
CA GLY A 357 -20.36 11.10 -1.38
C GLY A 357 -21.04 12.15 -2.27
N THR A 358 -20.61 13.41 -2.22
CA THR A 358 -21.15 14.50 -3.06
C THR A 358 -20.51 14.56 -4.45
N ILE A 359 -19.37 13.91 -4.63
CA ILE A 359 -18.69 13.72 -5.92
C ILE A 359 -18.60 12.23 -6.18
N SER A 360 -19.21 11.78 -7.28
CA SER A 360 -19.16 10.38 -7.70
C SER A 360 -17.85 10.08 -8.41
N VAL A 361 -17.27 8.91 -8.16
CA VAL A 361 -16.10 8.40 -8.90
C VAL A 361 -16.48 7.58 -10.14
N ASN A 362 -17.76 7.39 -10.41
CA ASN A 362 -18.23 6.68 -11.59
C ASN A 362 -18.08 7.54 -12.86
N PRO A 363 -17.26 7.13 -13.84
CA PRO A 363 -17.03 7.89 -15.07
C PRO A 363 -18.29 8.13 -15.90
N ASN A 364 -19.32 7.29 -15.75
CA ASN A 364 -20.57 7.40 -16.48
C ASN A 364 -21.49 8.54 -15.97
N ASN A 365 -21.13 9.16 -14.83
CA ASN A 365 -21.83 10.34 -14.31
C ASN A 365 -21.33 11.65 -14.95
N TYR A 366 -20.39 11.58 -15.87
CA TYR A 366 -19.77 12.69 -16.56
C TYR A 366 -19.80 12.46 -18.07
N PRO A 367 -19.93 13.54 -18.90
CA PRO A 367 -19.86 13.40 -20.35
C PRO A 367 -18.58 12.69 -20.80
N ALA A 368 -18.67 11.84 -21.81
CA ALA A 368 -17.50 11.28 -22.46
C ALA A 368 -16.69 12.41 -23.12
N SER A 369 -15.38 12.34 -23.03
CA SER A 369 -14.42 13.28 -23.63
C SER A 369 -14.02 12.81 -25.02
#